data_f9296f991072e3a52984a0ff2e195d29
#
_entry.id   f9296f991072e3a52984a0ff2e195d29
#
_cell.length_a   1.000
_cell.length_b   1.000
_cell.length_c   1.000
_cell.angle_alpha   90.00
_cell.angle_beta   90.00
_cell.angle_gamma   90.00
#
_symmetry.space_group_name_H-M   'P 1'
#
loop_
_entity.id
_entity.type
_entity.pdbx_description
1 polymer ?
#
loop_
_entity_poly.entity_id
_entity_poly.type
_entity_poly.pdbx_seq_one_letter_code
_entity_poly.pdbx_strand_id
1 'polypeptide(L)'
;MRPGSHLAFVGVFMAWGFILPSWSDVAPDKIENTYAEHTRGVELARAGQYDKGLAVLLPLLQRFPDDYPLQRDVVLISAWKGDCPGALTRFERLRRYPDPEPYLVVAVTDCLLETNRPQEARRLARRAHERYPEDESLHDAFLKADFVLRVDQNRDEERPAVDASLYNDTSDQGLAEWIGRVEGSARIAEDTRLYARYRFTRSTESQYRDGDLDRVGVGLRYRYDEQFLIDQEFSADVFESGQGGSTTRVVYEPRDAWRLTAAYASFAETIPLRARAAGIDATQWSATASYERRDYRWEGLAGIDYFDYSDTNQRTEVYASAGYAYEMRARREQRLFLDWSQSRNTLDGAVYFNPSRDSSLGLTHRTDFVHDSRYRRHVDHLWLSVNAYAQQGFGTHGRWAVRYEQDYDFDESRAFAVGAGVARNVYDGKYETEANLYLAYQQRF
;
A
#
# COMPACT_ATOMS: atom_id res chain seq x y z
N MET A 1 -25.20 2.37 56.30
CA MET A 1 -26.56 2.14 56.80
C MET A 1 -27.42 1.50 55.71
N ARG A 2 -27.91 0.29 55.97
CA ARG A 2 -28.96 -0.42 55.23
C ARG A 2 -30.33 0.22 55.56
N PRO A 3 -31.50 -0.15 54.94
CA PRO A 3 -31.91 -1.40 54.27
C PRO A 3 -32.58 -1.16 52.88
N GLY A 4 -32.82 -2.09 51.94
CA GLY A 4 -33.47 -3.39 52.04
C GLY A 4 -34.97 -3.33 51.66
N SER A 5 -35.38 -3.78 50.44
CA SER A 5 -36.73 -4.27 50.20
C SER A 5 -36.78 -5.32 49.11
N HIS A 6 -37.10 -6.51 49.53
CA HIS A 6 -37.50 -7.66 48.69
C HIS A 6 -38.89 -7.48 48.19
N LEU A 7 -39.15 -7.72 46.90
CA LEU A 7 -40.47 -7.97 46.35
C LEU A 7 -40.43 -9.33 45.65
N ALA A 8 -41.12 -10.27 46.25
CA ALA A 8 -41.42 -11.60 45.73
C ALA A 8 -42.52 -11.48 44.68
N PHE A 9 -42.33 -11.99 43.48
CA PHE A 9 -43.37 -12.23 42.50
C PHE A 9 -43.66 -13.72 42.39
N VAL A 10 -44.85 -14.11 42.77
CA VAL A 10 -45.46 -15.44 42.61
C VAL A 10 -45.80 -15.61 41.13
N GLY A 11 -45.13 -16.55 40.46
CA GLY A 11 -45.46 -16.89 39.08
C GLY A 11 -46.44 -18.06 39.01
N VAL A 12 -47.54 -17.83 38.36
CA VAL A 12 -48.57 -18.85 38.01
C VAL A 12 -48.01 -19.69 36.85
N PHE A 13 -47.78 -21.00 37.11
CA PHE A 13 -47.49 -21.98 36.06
C PHE A 13 -48.77 -22.33 35.30
N MET A 14 -48.93 -21.80 34.06
CA MET A 14 -49.83 -22.40 33.07
C MET A 14 -49.02 -23.46 32.29
N ALA A 15 -49.40 -24.70 32.47
CA ALA A 15 -48.93 -25.84 31.70
C ALA A 15 -49.52 -25.81 30.30
N TRP A 16 -48.76 -25.32 29.32
CA TRP A 16 -49.05 -25.57 27.90
C TRP A 16 -48.34 -26.86 27.50
N GLY A 17 -49.16 -27.89 27.18
CA GLY A 17 -48.67 -29.12 26.60
C GLY A 17 -48.00 -28.88 25.25
N PHE A 18 -46.71 -28.82 25.19
CA PHE A 18 -45.96 -28.90 23.93
C PHE A 18 -46.06 -30.37 23.46
N ILE A 19 -46.88 -30.56 22.40
CA ILE A 19 -46.75 -31.76 21.57
C ILE A 19 -45.45 -31.61 20.83
N LEU A 20 -44.39 -32.27 21.34
CA LEU A 20 -43.16 -32.47 20.61
C LEU A 20 -43.46 -33.32 19.37
N PRO A 21 -43.15 -32.85 18.13
CA PRO A 21 -43.24 -33.74 16.99
C PRO A 21 -42.28 -34.90 17.26
N SER A 22 -42.79 -36.11 17.17
CA SER A 22 -42.04 -37.35 17.34
C SER A 22 -40.91 -37.39 16.27
N TRP A 23 -39.69 -37.43 16.74
CA TRP A 23 -38.48 -37.58 15.90
C TRP A 23 -38.32 -39.05 15.42
N SER A 24 -39.39 -39.76 15.18
CA SER A 24 -39.37 -41.22 15.00
C SER A 24 -39.65 -41.73 13.61
N ASP A 25 -39.51 -40.89 12.52
CA ASP A 25 -39.77 -41.40 11.17
C ASP A 25 -38.70 -41.13 10.11
N VAL A 26 -37.44 -40.87 10.50
CA VAL A 26 -36.35 -40.92 9.53
C VAL A 26 -35.63 -42.26 9.70
N ALA A 27 -35.87 -43.20 8.80
CA ALA A 27 -35.22 -44.49 8.82
C ALA A 27 -33.68 -44.31 8.88
N PRO A 28 -32.97 -45.03 9.79
CA PRO A 28 -31.50 -44.89 9.95
C PRO A 28 -30.74 -45.06 8.62
N ASP A 29 -31.18 -45.92 7.73
CA ASP A 29 -30.62 -46.14 6.41
C ASP A 29 -30.61 -44.89 5.51
N LYS A 30 -31.57 -43.97 5.67
CA LYS A 30 -31.62 -42.75 4.88
C LYS A 30 -30.62 -41.70 5.37
N ILE A 31 -30.35 -41.65 6.66
CA ILE A 31 -29.38 -40.72 7.25
C ILE A 31 -27.95 -41.16 6.88
N GLU A 32 -27.65 -42.43 6.97
CA GLU A 32 -26.35 -43.00 6.68
C GLU A 32 -26.00 -42.85 5.18
N ASN A 33 -26.95 -43.04 4.29
CA ASN A 33 -26.78 -42.86 2.86
C ASN A 33 -26.52 -41.40 2.49
N THR A 34 -27.19 -40.44 3.15
CA THR A 34 -27.00 -38.99 2.90
C THR A 34 -25.58 -38.55 3.31
N TYR A 35 -25.08 -39.02 4.43
CA TYR A 35 -23.69 -38.72 4.86
C TYR A 35 -22.65 -39.29 3.89
N ALA A 36 -22.84 -40.53 3.44
CA ALA A 36 -21.95 -41.16 2.46
C ALA A 36 -21.96 -40.42 1.11
N GLU A 37 -23.11 -39.99 0.62
CA GLU A 37 -23.24 -39.19 -0.60
C GLU A 37 -22.56 -37.81 -0.43
N HIS A 38 -22.76 -37.12 0.70
CA HIS A 38 -22.10 -35.86 1.00
C HIS A 38 -20.57 -36.02 1.00
N THR A 39 -20.04 -36.98 1.74
CA THR A 39 -18.61 -37.28 1.80
C THR A 39 -18.03 -37.56 0.40
N ARG A 40 -18.72 -38.37 -0.40
CA ARG A 40 -18.32 -38.67 -1.77
C ARG A 40 -18.24 -37.41 -2.64
N GLY A 41 -19.22 -36.50 -2.52
CA GLY A 41 -19.22 -35.23 -3.25
C GLY A 41 -18.01 -34.35 -2.89
N VAL A 42 -17.69 -34.25 -1.60
CA VAL A 42 -16.53 -33.51 -1.11
C VAL A 42 -15.20 -34.16 -1.55
N GLU A 43 -15.07 -35.48 -1.51
CA GLU A 43 -13.88 -36.19 -1.96
C GLU A 43 -13.61 -36.00 -3.46
N LEU A 44 -14.67 -36.06 -4.29
CA LEU A 44 -14.56 -35.74 -5.72
C LEU A 44 -14.02 -34.33 -5.95
N ALA A 45 -14.53 -33.34 -5.20
CA ALA A 45 -14.08 -31.98 -5.29
C ALA A 45 -12.61 -31.80 -4.85
N ARG A 46 -12.21 -32.45 -3.75
CA ARG A 46 -10.81 -32.46 -3.27
C ARG A 46 -9.85 -33.10 -4.30
N ALA A 47 -10.34 -34.04 -5.08
CA ALA A 47 -9.60 -34.61 -6.22
C ALA A 47 -9.61 -33.72 -7.48
N GLY A 48 -10.06 -32.45 -7.39
CA GLY A 48 -10.14 -31.50 -8.50
C GLY A 48 -11.32 -31.75 -9.46
N GLN A 49 -12.23 -32.71 -9.17
CA GLN A 49 -13.38 -33.05 -9.98
C GLN A 49 -14.62 -32.26 -9.54
N TYR A 50 -14.51 -30.91 -9.55
CA TYR A 50 -15.51 -30.00 -9.00
C TYR A 50 -16.91 -30.22 -9.56
N ASP A 51 -17.04 -30.39 -10.88
CA ASP A 51 -18.33 -30.62 -11.55
C ASP A 51 -19.00 -31.90 -11.07
N LYS A 52 -18.25 -32.98 -10.88
CA LYS A 52 -18.77 -34.25 -10.37
C LYS A 52 -19.15 -34.14 -8.88
N GLY A 53 -18.34 -33.40 -8.11
CA GLY A 53 -18.66 -33.10 -6.71
C GLY A 53 -19.98 -32.34 -6.57
N LEU A 54 -20.13 -31.27 -7.33
CA LEU A 54 -21.37 -30.47 -7.34
C LEU A 54 -22.57 -31.26 -7.87
N ALA A 55 -22.39 -32.13 -8.85
CA ALA A 55 -23.48 -32.99 -9.36
C ALA A 55 -24.02 -33.95 -8.26
N VAL A 56 -23.22 -34.33 -7.28
CA VAL A 56 -23.67 -35.10 -6.11
C VAL A 56 -24.29 -34.21 -5.05
N LEU A 57 -23.67 -33.05 -4.76
CA LEU A 57 -24.07 -32.21 -3.61
C LEU A 57 -25.30 -31.34 -3.87
N LEU A 58 -25.51 -30.84 -5.10
CA LEU A 58 -26.64 -29.98 -5.40
C LEU A 58 -28.00 -30.65 -5.24
N PRO A 59 -28.25 -31.90 -5.67
CA PRO A 59 -29.47 -32.62 -5.38
C PRO A 59 -29.69 -32.84 -3.86
N LEU A 60 -28.61 -33.10 -3.11
CA LEU A 60 -28.69 -33.20 -1.65
C LEU A 60 -29.11 -31.87 -1.03
N LEU A 61 -28.52 -30.76 -1.50
CA LEU A 61 -28.87 -29.42 -1.01
C LEU A 61 -30.34 -29.04 -1.33
N GLN A 62 -30.91 -29.51 -2.43
CA GLN A 62 -32.33 -29.32 -2.71
C GLN A 62 -33.22 -30.10 -1.73
N ARG A 63 -32.77 -31.26 -1.26
CA ARG A 63 -33.49 -32.10 -0.28
C ARG A 63 -33.33 -31.58 1.13
N PHE A 64 -32.16 -31.00 1.45
CA PHE A 64 -31.78 -30.49 2.78
C PHE A 64 -31.28 -29.05 2.70
N PRO A 65 -32.17 -28.09 2.37
CA PRO A 65 -31.77 -26.71 2.09
C PRO A 65 -31.21 -25.94 3.29
N ASP A 66 -31.47 -26.40 4.51
CA ASP A 66 -31.05 -25.76 5.76
C ASP A 66 -29.83 -26.49 6.41
N ASP A 67 -29.27 -27.51 5.76
CA ASP A 67 -28.06 -28.19 6.23
C ASP A 67 -26.83 -27.28 6.02
N TYR A 68 -26.30 -26.74 7.12
CA TYR A 68 -25.17 -25.79 7.06
C TYR A 68 -23.91 -26.41 6.48
N PRO A 69 -23.42 -27.60 6.92
CA PRO A 69 -22.26 -28.25 6.33
C PRO A 69 -22.38 -28.42 4.81
N LEU A 70 -23.52 -28.81 4.32
CA LEU A 70 -23.78 -29.03 2.91
C LEU A 70 -23.80 -27.70 2.13
N GLN A 71 -24.48 -26.67 2.66
CA GLN A 71 -24.49 -25.32 2.07
C GLN A 71 -23.06 -24.78 1.97
N ARG A 72 -22.27 -24.88 3.05
CA ARG A 72 -20.87 -24.44 3.13
C ARG A 72 -20.02 -25.13 2.08
N ASP A 73 -20.10 -26.45 1.98
CA ASP A 73 -19.25 -27.20 1.06
C ASP A 73 -19.61 -26.91 -0.41
N VAL A 74 -20.89 -26.71 -0.71
CA VAL A 74 -21.33 -26.29 -2.06
C VAL A 74 -20.81 -24.90 -2.41
N VAL A 75 -20.80 -23.95 -1.47
CA VAL A 75 -20.20 -22.61 -1.66
C VAL A 75 -18.72 -22.72 -1.96
N LEU A 76 -17.98 -23.47 -1.13
CA LEU A 76 -16.54 -23.68 -1.28
C LEU A 76 -16.19 -24.29 -2.63
N ILE A 77 -16.86 -25.37 -2.99
CA ILE A 77 -16.58 -26.10 -4.24
C ILE A 77 -16.94 -25.23 -5.46
N SER A 78 -18.01 -24.42 -5.37
CA SER A 78 -18.35 -23.45 -6.41
C SER A 78 -17.24 -22.38 -6.56
N ALA A 79 -16.71 -21.87 -5.45
CA ALA A 79 -15.61 -20.92 -5.45
C ALA A 79 -14.32 -21.55 -6.04
N TRP A 80 -13.94 -22.75 -5.61
CA TRP A 80 -12.76 -23.45 -6.16
C TRP A 80 -12.87 -23.79 -7.65
N LYS A 81 -14.09 -24.01 -8.13
CA LYS A 81 -14.37 -24.18 -9.57
C LYS A 81 -14.22 -22.87 -10.35
N GLY A 82 -14.25 -21.70 -9.71
CA GLY A 82 -14.31 -20.38 -10.35
C GLY A 82 -15.74 -19.91 -10.66
N ASP A 83 -16.78 -20.63 -10.17
CA ASP A 83 -18.18 -20.15 -10.25
C ASP A 83 -18.45 -19.14 -9.13
N CYS A 84 -17.73 -18.02 -9.17
CA CYS A 84 -17.84 -16.98 -8.15
C CYS A 84 -19.26 -16.39 -8.05
N PRO A 85 -20.00 -16.08 -9.13
CA PRO A 85 -21.38 -15.63 -9.02
C PRO A 85 -22.29 -16.64 -8.32
N GLY A 86 -22.14 -17.92 -8.64
CA GLY A 86 -22.90 -19.01 -8.00
C GLY A 86 -22.53 -19.18 -6.52
N ALA A 87 -21.25 -19.12 -6.19
CA ALA A 87 -20.77 -19.19 -4.80
C ALA A 87 -21.32 -18.02 -3.96
N LEU A 88 -21.24 -16.79 -4.44
CA LEU A 88 -21.72 -15.59 -3.75
C LEU A 88 -23.23 -15.61 -3.51
N THR A 89 -24.01 -16.02 -4.52
CA THR A 89 -25.47 -16.16 -4.39
C THR A 89 -25.87 -17.13 -3.29
N ARG A 90 -25.13 -18.24 -3.15
CA ARG A 90 -25.37 -19.25 -2.10
C ARG A 90 -24.87 -18.78 -0.75
N PHE A 91 -23.75 -18.07 -0.71
CA PHE A 91 -23.17 -17.53 0.52
C PHE A 91 -24.11 -16.54 1.23
N GLU A 92 -24.94 -15.80 0.50
CA GLU A 92 -25.94 -14.91 1.11
C GLU A 92 -26.88 -15.65 2.10
N ARG A 93 -27.18 -16.93 1.86
CA ARG A 93 -27.97 -17.75 2.77
C ARG A 93 -27.19 -18.11 4.04
N LEU A 94 -25.87 -18.20 3.94
CA LEU A 94 -24.99 -18.49 5.07
C LEU A 94 -24.73 -17.27 5.97
N ARG A 95 -25.02 -16.05 5.53
CA ARG A 95 -24.88 -14.84 6.36
C ARG A 95 -25.72 -14.83 7.64
N ARG A 96 -26.74 -15.64 7.70
CA ARG A 96 -27.53 -15.84 8.94
C ARG A 96 -26.78 -16.58 10.05
N TYR A 97 -25.73 -17.30 9.71
CA TYR A 97 -24.86 -17.98 10.68
C TYR A 97 -23.78 -17.00 11.15
N PRO A 98 -23.64 -16.82 12.47
CA PRO A 98 -22.82 -15.74 13.01
C PRO A 98 -21.30 -15.97 12.87
N ASP A 99 -20.89 -17.16 12.49
CA ASP A 99 -19.52 -17.64 12.65
C ASP A 99 -19.06 -18.53 11.50
N PRO A 100 -18.84 -17.96 10.29
CA PRO A 100 -18.34 -18.74 9.17
C PRO A 100 -16.87 -19.13 9.41
N GLU A 101 -16.51 -20.35 9.03
CA GLU A 101 -15.15 -20.85 9.15
C GLU A 101 -14.15 -20.03 8.31
N PRO A 102 -12.90 -19.86 8.80
CA PRO A 102 -11.87 -19.05 8.14
C PRO A 102 -11.69 -19.37 6.63
N TYR A 103 -11.57 -20.64 6.28
CA TYR A 103 -11.36 -21.05 4.89
C TYR A 103 -12.56 -20.71 3.95
N LEU A 104 -13.79 -20.68 4.49
CA LEU A 104 -14.97 -20.24 3.74
C LEU A 104 -14.89 -18.74 3.47
N VAL A 105 -14.52 -17.95 4.49
CA VAL A 105 -14.33 -16.51 4.34
C VAL A 105 -13.27 -16.19 3.31
N VAL A 106 -12.12 -16.89 3.33
CA VAL A 106 -11.05 -16.71 2.34
C VAL A 106 -11.57 -16.96 0.92
N ALA A 107 -12.22 -18.10 0.68
CA ALA A 107 -12.75 -18.45 -0.64
C ALA A 107 -13.81 -17.45 -1.15
N VAL A 108 -14.68 -16.97 -0.25
CA VAL A 108 -15.70 -15.97 -0.60
C VAL A 108 -15.07 -14.60 -0.83
N THR A 109 -14.04 -14.24 -0.06
CA THR A 109 -13.26 -12.99 -0.27
C THR A 109 -12.63 -12.99 -1.66
N ASP A 110 -12.01 -14.08 -2.07
CA ASP A 110 -11.43 -14.22 -3.41
C ASP A 110 -12.50 -14.06 -4.49
N CYS A 111 -13.64 -14.70 -4.34
CA CYS A 111 -14.76 -14.53 -5.27
C CYS A 111 -15.31 -13.10 -5.33
N LEU A 112 -15.36 -12.39 -4.21
CA LEU A 112 -15.75 -10.98 -4.20
C LEU A 112 -14.76 -10.12 -4.98
N LEU A 113 -13.46 -10.39 -4.85
CA LEU A 113 -12.42 -9.70 -5.61
C LEU A 113 -12.49 -9.99 -7.11
N GLU A 114 -12.68 -11.26 -7.50
CA GLU A 114 -12.83 -11.66 -8.91
C GLU A 114 -14.08 -11.07 -9.58
N THR A 115 -15.12 -10.77 -8.78
CA THR A 115 -16.36 -10.14 -9.28
C THR A 115 -16.36 -8.62 -9.12
N ASN A 116 -15.19 -8.00 -8.91
CA ASN A 116 -15.01 -6.55 -8.76
C ASN A 116 -15.83 -5.94 -7.61
N ARG A 117 -15.83 -6.60 -6.45
CA ARG A 117 -16.52 -6.16 -5.21
C ARG A 117 -15.53 -6.00 -4.03
N PRO A 118 -14.45 -5.19 -4.19
CA PRO A 118 -13.34 -5.15 -3.22
C PRO A 118 -13.77 -4.59 -1.85
N GLN A 119 -14.73 -3.64 -1.81
CA GLN A 119 -15.23 -3.10 -0.54
C GLN A 119 -15.96 -4.15 0.30
N GLU A 120 -16.70 -5.06 -0.35
CA GLU A 120 -17.38 -6.16 0.34
C GLU A 120 -16.39 -7.24 0.77
N ALA A 121 -15.41 -7.54 -0.08
CA ALA A 121 -14.32 -8.44 0.23
C ALA A 121 -13.58 -7.99 1.48
N ARG A 122 -13.15 -6.73 1.52
CA ARG A 122 -12.47 -6.13 2.67
C ARG A 122 -13.31 -6.17 3.94
N ARG A 123 -14.61 -5.81 3.86
CA ARG A 123 -15.49 -5.84 5.03
C ARG A 123 -15.68 -7.25 5.59
N LEU A 124 -15.81 -8.25 4.71
CA LEU A 124 -15.95 -9.66 5.10
C LEU A 124 -14.68 -10.17 5.77
N ALA A 125 -13.54 -10.04 5.09
CA ALA A 125 -12.25 -10.51 5.57
C ALA A 125 -11.84 -9.82 6.88
N ARG A 126 -12.06 -8.49 7.01
CA ARG A 126 -11.75 -7.75 8.23
C ARG A 126 -12.54 -8.28 9.43
N ARG A 127 -13.87 -8.47 9.32
CA ARG A 127 -14.70 -8.97 10.42
C ARG A 127 -14.25 -10.35 10.88
N ALA A 128 -13.88 -11.22 9.95
CA ALA A 128 -13.41 -12.54 10.27
C ALA A 128 -12.03 -12.50 10.94
N HIS A 129 -11.11 -11.66 10.43
CA HIS A 129 -9.80 -11.46 11.01
C HIS A 129 -9.86 -10.85 12.44
N GLU A 130 -10.74 -9.86 12.68
CA GLU A 130 -11.00 -9.31 14.03
C GLU A 130 -11.43 -10.40 15.02
N ARG A 131 -12.13 -11.43 14.53
CA ARG A 131 -12.61 -12.54 15.35
C ARG A 131 -11.57 -13.65 15.55
N TYR A 132 -10.75 -13.89 14.55
CA TYR A 132 -9.69 -14.91 14.55
C TYR A 132 -8.34 -14.26 14.22
N PRO A 133 -7.79 -13.43 15.14
CA PRO A 133 -6.61 -12.62 14.84
C PRO A 133 -5.32 -13.43 14.62
N GLU A 134 -5.31 -14.69 15.10
CA GLU A 134 -4.15 -15.60 14.94
C GLU A 134 -4.23 -16.42 13.63
N ASP A 135 -5.31 -16.28 12.85
CA ASP A 135 -5.46 -17.02 11.59
C ASP A 135 -4.76 -16.25 10.45
N GLU A 136 -3.61 -16.76 10.01
CA GLU A 136 -2.79 -16.14 8.95
C GLU A 136 -3.55 -16.07 7.63
N SER A 137 -4.42 -17.04 7.30
CA SER A 137 -5.14 -17.05 6.03
C SER A 137 -6.18 -15.95 5.95
N LEU A 138 -6.82 -15.61 7.06
CA LEU A 138 -7.74 -14.47 7.16
C LEU A 138 -7.00 -13.13 7.13
N HIS A 139 -5.82 -13.08 7.75
CA HIS A 139 -4.96 -11.90 7.67
C HIS A 139 -4.56 -11.62 6.22
N ASP A 140 -4.08 -12.64 5.50
CA ASP A 140 -3.71 -12.55 4.10
C ASP A 140 -4.89 -12.14 3.20
N ALA A 141 -6.08 -12.73 3.43
CA ALA A 141 -7.30 -12.37 2.71
C ALA A 141 -7.71 -10.91 2.96
N PHE A 142 -7.57 -10.43 4.20
CA PHE A 142 -7.82 -9.03 4.53
C PHE A 142 -6.84 -8.10 3.84
N LEU A 143 -5.53 -8.37 3.91
CA LEU A 143 -4.50 -7.58 3.24
C LEU A 143 -4.71 -7.52 1.72
N LYS A 144 -5.01 -8.67 1.11
CA LYS A 144 -5.30 -8.77 -0.33
C LYS A 144 -6.50 -7.92 -0.72
N ALA A 145 -7.59 -8.00 0.05
CA ALA A 145 -8.80 -7.22 -0.23
C ALA A 145 -8.58 -5.71 0.00
N ASP A 146 -7.81 -5.35 1.03
CA ASP A 146 -7.44 -3.97 1.33
C ASP A 146 -6.54 -3.36 0.25
N PHE A 147 -5.61 -4.16 -0.30
CA PHE A 147 -4.77 -3.74 -1.42
C PHE A 147 -5.58 -3.52 -2.70
N VAL A 148 -6.42 -4.50 -3.09
CA VAL A 148 -7.25 -4.35 -4.29
C VAL A 148 -8.16 -3.14 -4.16
N LEU A 149 -8.72 -2.91 -2.97
CA LEU A 149 -9.54 -1.72 -2.71
C LEU A 149 -8.71 -0.43 -2.85
N ARG A 150 -7.47 -0.40 -2.37
CA ARG A 150 -6.59 0.77 -2.53
C ARG A 150 -6.19 1.01 -3.97
N VAL A 151 -5.89 -0.05 -4.71
CA VAL A 151 -5.65 0.02 -6.15
C VAL A 151 -6.90 0.54 -6.87
N ASP A 152 -8.09 0.07 -6.51
CA ASP A 152 -9.36 0.60 -7.03
C ASP A 152 -9.63 2.05 -6.57
N GLN A 153 -9.34 2.39 -5.32
CA GLN A 153 -9.46 3.78 -4.82
C GLN A 153 -8.45 4.71 -5.49
N ASN A 154 -7.25 4.23 -5.83
CA ASN A 154 -6.31 4.96 -6.68
C ASN A 154 -6.78 5.03 -8.14
N ARG A 155 -7.61 4.08 -8.59
CA ARG A 155 -8.39 4.16 -9.84
C ARG A 155 -9.61 5.07 -9.71
N ASP A 156 -10.10 5.36 -8.49
CA ASP A 156 -11.06 6.44 -8.21
C ASP A 156 -10.40 7.83 -8.41
N GLU A 157 -9.61 7.93 -9.47
CA GLU A 157 -9.18 9.19 -10.07
C GLU A 157 -10.39 9.99 -10.60
N GLU A 158 -11.60 9.53 -10.34
CA GLU A 158 -12.84 10.20 -10.75
C GLU A 158 -13.08 11.48 -9.97
N ARG A 159 -12.64 11.52 -8.71
CA ARG A 159 -12.88 12.67 -7.83
C ARG A 159 -11.78 13.73 -7.96
N PRO A 160 -12.13 15.02 -7.92
CA PRO A 160 -11.12 16.05 -7.73
C PRO A 160 -10.31 15.79 -6.46
N ALA A 161 -9.01 16.06 -6.52
CA ALA A 161 -8.13 15.83 -5.38
C ALA A 161 -7.23 17.04 -5.12
N VAL A 162 -6.88 17.23 -3.86
CA VAL A 162 -5.81 18.14 -3.42
C VAL A 162 -4.82 17.33 -2.61
N ASP A 163 -3.56 17.38 -3.02
CA ASP A 163 -2.43 16.79 -2.34
C ASP A 163 -1.49 17.89 -1.90
N ALA A 164 -1.09 17.89 -0.63
CA ALA A 164 -0.13 18.85 -0.08
C ALA A 164 0.95 18.11 0.70
N SER A 165 2.19 18.54 0.57
CA SER A 165 3.29 18.02 1.39
C SER A 165 4.26 19.13 1.76
N LEU A 166 4.86 18.98 2.93
CA LEU A 166 5.91 19.83 3.45
C LEU A 166 7.02 18.94 4.01
N TYR A 167 8.22 19.17 3.56
CA TYR A 167 9.42 18.50 4.02
C TYR A 167 10.43 19.53 4.50
N ASN A 168 11.05 19.26 5.62
CA ASN A 168 12.17 20.04 6.13
C ASN A 168 13.37 19.12 6.31
N ASP A 169 14.52 19.55 5.89
CA ASP A 169 15.80 18.91 6.13
C ASP A 169 16.76 19.90 6.78
N THR A 170 17.42 19.50 7.84
CA THR A 170 18.37 20.32 8.58
C THR A 170 19.62 19.52 8.90
N SER A 171 20.78 20.13 8.77
CA SER A 171 22.04 19.50 9.10
C SER A 171 22.82 20.27 10.17
N ASP A 172 23.68 19.57 10.92
CA ASP A 172 24.58 20.17 11.93
C ASP A 172 25.69 21.02 11.28
N GLN A 173 25.83 20.99 9.94
CA GLN A 173 26.70 21.89 9.19
C GLN A 173 26.00 23.20 8.76
N GLY A 174 24.81 23.43 9.29
CA GLY A 174 24.05 24.66 9.10
C GLY A 174 23.21 24.71 7.81
N LEU A 175 23.08 23.63 7.06
CA LEU A 175 22.18 23.58 5.93
C LEU A 175 20.76 23.26 6.40
N ALA A 176 19.79 24.10 6.08
CA ALA A 176 18.38 23.80 6.33
C ALA A 176 17.54 24.24 5.12
N GLU A 177 16.71 23.32 4.65
CA GLU A 177 15.88 23.49 3.47
C GLU A 177 14.42 23.09 3.78
N TRP A 178 13.48 23.93 3.34
CA TRP A 178 12.05 23.62 3.32
C TRP A 178 11.59 23.36 1.91
N ILE A 179 10.94 22.25 1.66
CA ILE A 179 10.35 21.89 0.37
C ILE A 179 8.86 21.71 0.59
N GLY A 180 8.05 22.53 -0.07
CA GLY A 180 6.60 22.39 -0.05
C GLY A 180 6.05 22.11 -1.42
N ARG A 181 4.98 21.34 -1.48
CA ARG A 181 4.24 21.02 -2.71
C ARG A 181 2.75 21.05 -2.42
N VAL A 182 2.00 21.64 -3.33
CA VAL A 182 0.54 21.54 -3.38
C VAL A 182 0.14 21.21 -4.82
N GLU A 183 -0.69 20.20 -4.99
CA GLU A 183 -1.22 19.80 -6.28
C GLU A 183 -2.74 19.68 -6.18
N GLY A 184 -3.44 20.37 -7.07
CA GLY A 184 -4.87 20.21 -7.27
C GLY A 184 -5.13 19.52 -8.61
N SER A 185 -6.01 18.53 -8.63
CA SER A 185 -6.27 17.76 -9.85
C SER A 185 -7.74 17.39 -9.99
N ALA A 186 -8.21 17.30 -11.26
CA ALA A 186 -9.56 16.92 -11.59
C ALA A 186 -9.60 16.13 -12.89
N ARG A 187 -10.52 15.19 -12.99
CA ARG A 187 -10.81 14.44 -14.21
C ARG A 187 -11.54 15.34 -15.20
N ILE A 188 -11.06 15.42 -16.44
CA ILE A 188 -11.65 16.21 -17.53
C ILE A 188 -12.23 15.34 -18.65
N ALA A 189 -11.80 14.07 -18.75
CA ALA A 189 -12.33 13.04 -19.64
C ALA A 189 -12.17 11.68 -18.98
N GLU A 190 -12.75 10.61 -19.55
CA GLU A 190 -12.77 9.27 -18.97
C GLU A 190 -11.39 8.73 -18.60
N ASP A 191 -10.41 9.06 -19.39
CA ASP A 191 -9.01 8.61 -19.31
C ASP A 191 -8.02 9.75 -19.05
N THR A 192 -8.50 10.98 -18.82
CA THR A 192 -7.65 12.17 -18.75
C THR A 192 -7.93 12.98 -17.49
N ARG A 193 -6.85 13.28 -16.76
CA ARG A 193 -6.86 14.12 -15.57
C ARG A 193 -5.98 15.35 -15.80
N LEU A 194 -6.53 16.54 -15.57
CA LEU A 194 -5.79 17.79 -15.53
C LEU A 194 -5.32 18.03 -14.10
N TYR A 195 -4.11 18.55 -13.92
CA TYR A 195 -3.64 19.03 -12.64
C TYR A 195 -2.87 20.34 -12.75
N ALA A 196 -2.86 21.07 -11.64
CA ALA A 196 -2.00 22.21 -11.42
C ALA A 196 -1.21 21.99 -10.14
N ARG A 197 0.08 22.32 -10.16
CA ARG A 197 1.00 22.10 -9.05
C ARG A 197 1.73 23.40 -8.72
N TYR A 198 1.88 23.67 -7.43
CA TYR A 198 2.83 24.65 -6.92
C TYR A 198 3.85 23.93 -6.06
N ARG A 199 5.12 24.23 -6.27
CA ARG A 199 6.23 23.73 -5.45
C ARG A 199 7.09 24.93 -5.06
N PHE A 200 7.49 24.97 -3.80
CA PHE A 200 8.50 25.88 -3.33
C PHE A 200 9.65 25.13 -2.66
N THR A 201 10.81 25.73 -2.73
CA THR A 201 11.99 25.33 -1.96
C THR A 201 12.56 26.59 -1.31
N ARG A 202 12.87 26.54 -0.01
CA ARG A 202 13.39 27.66 0.76
C ARG A 202 14.58 27.23 1.58
N SER A 203 15.69 27.94 1.40
CA SER A 203 16.82 27.85 2.33
C SER A 203 16.62 28.77 3.52
N THR A 204 16.95 28.28 4.73
CA THR A 204 16.98 29.12 5.91
C THR A 204 18.26 29.97 6.01
N GLU A 205 19.30 29.57 5.26
CA GLU A 205 20.57 30.27 5.24
C GLU A 205 20.62 31.33 4.14
N SER A 206 21.00 32.56 4.51
CA SER A 206 21.03 33.68 3.58
C SER A 206 21.96 33.48 2.40
N GLN A 207 23.04 32.72 2.58
CA GLN A 207 24.04 32.44 1.53
C GLN A 207 23.54 31.49 0.44
N TYR A 208 22.44 30.77 0.67
CA TYR A 208 21.84 29.83 -0.31
C TYR A 208 20.47 30.27 -0.82
N ARG A 209 20.02 31.50 -0.52
CA ARG A 209 18.73 32.01 -0.97
C ARG A 209 18.58 32.08 -2.48
N ASP A 210 19.68 32.27 -3.20
CA ASP A 210 19.69 32.24 -4.66
C ASP A 210 19.32 30.84 -5.23
N GLY A 211 19.32 29.80 -4.39
CA GLY A 211 18.85 28.46 -4.73
C GLY A 211 17.39 28.19 -4.40
N ASP A 212 16.66 29.18 -3.87
CA ASP A 212 15.22 29.08 -3.63
C ASP A 212 14.47 28.92 -4.94
N LEU A 213 13.38 28.15 -4.92
CA LEU A 213 12.52 27.90 -6.09
C LEU A 213 11.06 28.16 -5.74
N ASP A 214 10.35 28.74 -6.69
CA ASP A 214 8.90 28.87 -6.70
C ASP A 214 8.38 28.47 -8.07
N ARG A 215 7.95 27.23 -8.21
CA ARG A 215 7.52 26.70 -9.50
C ARG A 215 6.02 26.43 -9.53
N VAL A 216 5.40 26.88 -10.59
CA VAL A 216 4.04 26.50 -10.96
C VAL A 216 4.11 25.57 -12.17
N GLY A 217 3.40 24.45 -12.07
CA GLY A 217 3.26 23.48 -13.14
C GLY A 217 1.79 23.24 -13.49
N VAL A 218 1.54 22.94 -14.76
CA VAL A 218 0.25 22.45 -15.25
C VAL A 218 0.52 21.21 -16.08
N GLY A 219 -0.23 20.16 -15.86
CA GLY A 219 0.00 18.89 -16.52
C GLY A 219 -1.27 18.08 -16.77
N LEU A 220 -1.10 17.08 -17.61
CA LEU A 220 -2.13 16.11 -17.96
C LEU A 220 -1.63 14.72 -17.64
N ARG A 221 -2.48 13.94 -16.99
CA ARG A 221 -2.31 12.49 -16.83
C ARG A 221 -3.30 11.80 -17.76
N TYR A 222 -2.77 11.04 -18.70
CA TYR A 222 -3.54 10.29 -19.67
C TYR A 222 -3.34 8.80 -19.46
N ARG A 223 -4.41 8.08 -19.16
CA ARG A 223 -4.42 6.63 -19.00
C ARG A 223 -4.85 5.98 -20.29
N TYR A 224 -3.89 5.50 -21.07
CA TYR A 224 -4.16 4.85 -22.36
C TYR A 224 -4.96 3.56 -22.20
N ASP A 225 -4.64 2.77 -21.19
CA ASP A 225 -5.36 1.56 -20.77
C ASP A 225 -5.14 1.29 -19.28
N GLU A 226 -5.54 0.12 -18.78
CA GLU A 226 -5.35 -0.27 -17.38
C GLU A 226 -3.86 -0.38 -16.96
N GLN A 227 -2.95 -0.48 -17.92
CA GLN A 227 -1.53 -0.73 -17.69
C GLN A 227 -0.65 0.50 -17.96
N PHE A 228 -1.07 1.40 -18.86
CA PHE A 228 -0.26 2.54 -19.30
C PHE A 228 -0.82 3.88 -18.84
N LEU A 229 0.03 4.64 -18.16
CA LEU A 229 -0.22 6.03 -17.79
C LEU A 229 0.89 6.91 -18.38
N ILE A 230 0.52 8.00 -19.00
CA ILE A 230 1.42 9.06 -19.47
C ILE A 230 1.10 10.32 -18.67
N ASP A 231 2.11 10.92 -18.06
CA ASP A 231 2.01 12.17 -17.31
C ASP A 231 2.93 13.20 -17.98
N GLN A 232 2.35 14.28 -18.45
CA GLN A 232 3.07 15.39 -19.08
C GLN A 232 2.81 16.68 -18.32
N GLU A 233 3.88 17.32 -17.85
CA GLU A 233 3.83 18.59 -17.14
C GLU A 233 4.66 19.65 -17.85
N PHE A 234 4.19 20.88 -17.84
CA PHE A 234 4.95 22.07 -18.15
C PHE A 234 4.98 22.95 -16.90
N SER A 235 6.16 23.41 -16.51
CA SER A 235 6.34 24.21 -15.31
C SER A 235 7.28 25.39 -15.55
N ALA A 236 7.15 26.42 -14.76
CA ALA A 236 8.03 27.58 -14.79
C ALA A 236 8.26 28.11 -13.38
N ASP A 237 9.42 28.68 -13.17
CA ASP A 237 9.73 29.46 -11.98
C ASP A 237 9.02 30.81 -12.08
N VAL A 238 8.34 31.22 -11.00
CA VAL A 238 7.43 32.39 -11.03
C VAL A 238 8.11 33.64 -10.52
N PHE A 239 9.20 33.54 -9.75
CA PHE A 239 9.71 34.71 -9.01
C PHE A 239 11.13 35.17 -9.40
N GLU A 240 12.05 34.30 -9.78
CA GLU A 240 13.45 34.73 -9.94
C GLU A 240 14.04 34.46 -11.33
N SER A 241 13.97 33.27 -11.86
CA SER A 241 14.68 32.96 -13.11
C SER A 241 13.79 32.94 -14.35
N GLY A 242 12.49 32.81 -14.19
CA GLY A 242 11.55 32.59 -15.28
C GLY A 242 11.83 31.28 -16.07
N GLN A 243 12.69 30.42 -15.55
CA GLN A 243 13.09 29.18 -16.23
C GLN A 243 11.92 28.23 -16.40
N GLY A 244 11.57 27.98 -17.66
CA GLY A 244 10.59 26.97 -18.03
C GLY A 244 11.18 25.57 -18.00
N GLY A 245 10.35 24.56 -17.74
CA GLY A 245 10.71 23.16 -17.83
C GLY A 245 9.54 22.29 -18.22
N SER A 246 9.83 21.08 -18.65
CA SER A 246 8.82 20.05 -18.91
C SER A 246 9.24 18.73 -18.28
N THR A 247 8.26 17.99 -17.81
CA THR A 247 8.47 16.63 -17.30
C THR A 247 7.51 15.68 -18.02
N THR A 248 8.07 14.63 -18.61
CA THR A 248 7.31 13.54 -19.20
C THR A 248 7.57 12.29 -18.39
N ARG A 249 6.53 11.61 -17.94
CA ARG A 249 6.62 10.35 -17.21
C ARG A 249 5.70 9.34 -17.85
N VAL A 250 6.22 8.14 -18.07
CA VAL A 250 5.47 6.98 -18.54
C VAL A 250 5.50 5.92 -17.44
N VAL A 251 4.34 5.42 -17.07
CA VAL A 251 4.20 4.33 -16.11
C VAL A 251 3.56 3.15 -16.82
N TYR A 252 4.17 1.99 -16.67
CA TYR A 252 3.64 0.72 -17.16
C TYR A 252 3.45 -0.23 -15.97
N GLU A 253 2.21 -0.65 -15.75
CA GLU A 253 1.77 -1.52 -14.65
C GLU A 253 1.26 -2.85 -15.22
N PRO A 254 2.15 -3.82 -15.57
CA PRO A 254 1.71 -5.15 -15.99
C PRO A 254 0.99 -5.87 -14.83
N ARG A 255 0.09 -6.81 -15.16
CA ARG A 255 -0.83 -7.46 -14.20
C ARG A 255 -0.16 -8.19 -13.03
N ASP A 256 1.15 -8.41 -13.04
CA ASP A 256 1.87 -9.28 -12.12
C ASP A 256 2.74 -8.52 -11.11
N ALA A 257 2.18 -7.52 -10.43
CA ALA A 257 2.84 -6.81 -9.33
C ALA A 257 4.08 -5.96 -9.73
N TRP A 258 4.33 -5.76 -11.01
CA TRP A 258 5.39 -4.90 -11.50
C TRP A 258 4.88 -3.51 -11.85
N ARG A 259 5.67 -2.52 -11.50
CA ARG A 259 5.48 -1.14 -11.97
C ARG A 259 6.79 -0.64 -12.54
N LEU A 260 6.78 -0.30 -13.82
CA LEU A 260 7.93 0.27 -14.53
C LEU A 260 7.63 1.75 -14.78
N THR A 261 8.58 2.61 -14.46
CA THR A 261 8.44 4.05 -14.70
C THR A 261 9.66 4.54 -15.45
N ALA A 262 9.45 5.33 -16.47
CA ALA A 262 10.49 6.09 -17.14
C ALA A 262 10.10 7.58 -17.13
N ALA A 263 11.03 8.47 -16.84
CA ALA A 263 10.76 9.89 -16.82
C ALA A 263 11.94 10.70 -17.42
N TYR A 264 11.58 11.81 -17.99
CA TYR A 264 12.49 12.87 -18.44
C TYR A 264 12.03 14.20 -17.88
N ALA A 265 12.94 14.98 -17.32
CA ALA A 265 12.71 16.34 -16.90
C ALA A 265 13.76 17.25 -17.55
N SER A 266 13.30 18.24 -18.29
CA SER A 266 14.21 19.25 -18.87
C SER A 266 14.71 20.25 -17.82
N PHE A 267 14.15 20.23 -16.61
CA PHE A 267 14.59 20.95 -15.43
C PHE A 267 14.42 20.03 -14.21
N ALA A 268 15.54 19.56 -13.67
CA ALA A 268 15.56 18.65 -12.52
C ALA A 268 15.35 19.44 -11.22
N GLU A 269 14.20 19.26 -10.59
CA GLU A 269 13.85 19.91 -9.31
C GLU A 269 14.57 19.33 -8.09
N THR A 270 15.27 18.20 -8.27
CA THR A 270 15.91 17.41 -7.19
C THR A 270 17.41 17.61 -7.06
N ILE A 271 17.98 18.57 -7.81
CA ILE A 271 19.41 18.86 -7.68
C ILE A 271 19.75 19.54 -6.34
N PRO A 272 20.99 19.40 -5.84
CA PRO A 272 21.39 19.97 -4.56
C PRO A 272 21.15 21.47 -4.46
N LEU A 273 20.72 21.95 -3.29
CA LEU A 273 20.51 23.38 -3.03
C LEU A 273 21.74 24.23 -3.35
N ARG A 274 22.94 23.75 -3.03
CA ARG A 274 24.19 24.45 -3.34
C ARG A 274 24.45 24.59 -4.84
N ALA A 275 24.00 23.63 -5.66
CA ALA A 275 24.08 23.73 -7.11
C ALA A 275 23.13 24.81 -7.61
N ARG A 276 21.87 24.82 -7.14
CA ARG A 276 20.89 25.88 -7.50
C ARG A 276 21.37 27.26 -7.08
N ALA A 277 21.88 27.40 -5.84
CA ALA A 277 22.43 28.67 -5.34
C ALA A 277 23.60 29.19 -6.16
N ALA A 278 24.31 28.31 -6.87
CA ALA A 278 25.38 28.66 -7.80
C ALA A 278 24.86 28.90 -9.23
N GLY A 279 23.55 28.90 -9.46
CA GLY A 279 22.93 29.06 -10.79
C GLY A 279 23.10 27.83 -11.70
N ILE A 280 23.36 26.68 -11.13
CA ILE A 280 23.51 25.41 -11.86
C ILE A 280 22.16 24.72 -11.91
N ASP A 281 21.70 24.39 -13.09
CA ASP A 281 20.54 23.55 -13.36
C ASP A 281 20.95 22.19 -13.96
N ALA A 282 19.97 21.29 -14.14
CA ALA A 282 20.23 20.02 -14.80
C ALA A 282 19.00 19.50 -15.53
N THR A 283 19.23 18.69 -16.56
CA THR A 283 18.22 17.76 -17.08
C THR A 283 18.33 16.43 -16.36
N GLN A 284 17.22 15.68 -16.25
CA GLN A 284 17.18 14.39 -15.60
C GLN A 284 16.49 13.36 -16.48
N TRP A 285 17.08 12.18 -16.56
CA TRP A 285 16.46 10.95 -17.03
C TRP A 285 16.39 9.96 -15.88
N SER A 286 15.26 9.32 -15.70
CA SER A 286 15.09 8.28 -14.68
C SER A 286 14.36 7.07 -15.25
N ALA A 287 14.74 5.88 -14.75
CA ALA A 287 14.00 4.67 -14.99
C ALA A 287 13.95 3.86 -13.69
N THR A 288 12.77 3.42 -13.29
CA THR A 288 12.58 2.61 -12.10
C THR A 288 11.74 1.38 -12.40
N ALA A 289 12.04 0.28 -11.72
CA ALA A 289 11.23 -0.92 -11.69
C ALA A 289 10.91 -1.25 -10.24
N SER A 290 9.66 -1.32 -9.87
CA SER A 290 9.23 -1.81 -8.57
C SER A 290 8.45 -3.11 -8.72
N TYR A 291 8.58 -3.94 -7.73
CA TYR A 291 7.92 -5.23 -7.63
C TYR A 291 7.30 -5.39 -6.26
N GLU A 292 6.01 -5.69 -6.21
CA GLU A 292 5.33 -6.04 -4.98
C GLU A 292 4.51 -7.30 -5.24
N ARG A 293 4.93 -8.42 -4.63
CA ARG A 293 4.27 -9.70 -4.84
C ARG A 293 2.89 -9.72 -4.18
N ARG A 294 1.95 -10.43 -4.76
CA ARG A 294 0.56 -10.56 -4.29
C ARG A 294 0.42 -11.09 -2.85
N ASP A 295 1.41 -11.85 -2.37
CA ASP A 295 1.48 -12.31 -0.98
C ASP A 295 2.10 -11.29 -0.02
N TYR A 296 2.46 -10.10 -0.52
CA TYR A 296 3.05 -8.97 0.25
C TYR A 296 4.33 -9.28 1.02
N ARG A 297 4.88 -10.50 0.90
CA ARG A 297 6.10 -10.87 1.59
C ARG A 297 7.34 -10.30 0.93
N TRP A 298 7.31 -10.14 -0.38
CA TRP A 298 8.43 -9.62 -1.15
C TRP A 298 8.08 -8.30 -1.80
N GLU A 299 8.94 -7.33 -1.60
CA GLU A 299 8.94 -6.09 -2.36
C GLU A 299 10.34 -5.78 -2.86
N GLY A 300 10.43 -5.06 -3.95
CA GLY A 300 11.70 -4.70 -4.54
C GLY A 300 11.60 -3.42 -5.34
N LEU A 301 12.70 -2.70 -5.41
CA LEU A 301 12.87 -1.50 -6.20
C LEU A 301 14.25 -1.53 -6.82
N ALA A 302 14.36 -1.18 -8.09
CA ALA A 302 15.63 -0.90 -8.75
C ALA A 302 15.46 0.31 -9.64
N GLY A 303 16.48 1.14 -9.76
CA GLY A 303 16.41 2.33 -10.59
C GLY A 303 17.76 2.84 -11.04
N ILE A 304 17.68 3.72 -12.02
CA ILE A 304 18.79 4.50 -12.54
C ILE A 304 18.33 5.94 -12.74
N ASP A 305 19.13 6.89 -12.26
CA ASP A 305 19.00 8.30 -12.52
C ASP A 305 20.24 8.82 -13.23
N TYR A 306 20.02 9.64 -14.25
CA TYR A 306 21.08 10.33 -14.96
C TYR A 306 20.78 11.82 -14.98
N PHE A 307 21.74 12.62 -14.53
CA PHE A 307 21.68 14.08 -14.52
C PHE A 307 22.76 14.66 -15.44
N ASP A 308 22.38 15.61 -16.27
CA ASP A 308 23.30 16.41 -17.08
C ASP A 308 23.21 17.87 -16.61
N TYR A 309 24.23 18.29 -15.85
CA TYR A 309 24.28 19.59 -15.20
C TYR A 309 24.82 20.66 -16.15
N SER A 310 24.37 21.91 -16.00
CA SER A 310 24.81 23.02 -16.81
C SER A 310 26.29 23.40 -16.59
N ASP A 311 26.91 22.97 -15.51
CA ASP A 311 28.35 23.09 -15.22
C ASP A 311 29.20 22.00 -15.90
N THR A 312 28.64 21.21 -16.80
CA THR A 312 29.26 20.05 -17.49
C THR A 312 29.42 18.77 -16.66
N ASN A 313 29.02 18.76 -15.40
CA ASN A 313 28.98 17.51 -14.64
C ASN A 313 27.89 16.59 -15.17
N GLN A 314 28.22 15.30 -15.25
CA GLN A 314 27.25 14.24 -15.52
C GLN A 314 27.24 13.28 -14.35
N ARG A 315 26.08 13.12 -13.71
CA ARG A 315 25.89 12.17 -12.61
C ARG A 315 25.03 11.00 -13.06
N THR A 316 25.53 9.80 -12.83
CA THR A 316 24.75 8.57 -12.94
C THR A 316 24.62 7.96 -11.57
N GLU A 317 23.41 7.63 -11.15
CA GLU A 317 23.13 6.91 -9.91
C GLU A 317 22.30 5.65 -10.23
N VAL A 318 22.72 4.52 -9.66
CA VAL A 318 22.01 3.23 -9.75
C VAL A 318 21.73 2.76 -8.34
N TYR A 319 20.53 2.27 -8.10
CA TYR A 319 20.12 1.80 -6.78
C TYR A 319 19.19 0.59 -6.87
N ALA A 320 19.21 -0.22 -5.83
CA ALA A 320 18.32 -1.36 -5.69
C ALA A 320 18.01 -1.60 -4.20
N SER A 321 16.80 -2.02 -3.94
CA SER A 321 16.33 -2.45 -2.62
C SER A 321 15.50 -3.71 -2.77
N ALA A 322 15.68 -4.67 -1.86
CA ALA A 322 14.90 -5.90 -1.80
C ALA A 322 14.45 -6.14 -0.36
N GLY A 323 13.15 -6.19 -0.15
CA GLY A 323 12.50 -6.34 1.15
C GLY A 323 11.79 -7.68 1.30
N TYR A 324 11.87 -8.26 2.50
CA TYR A 324 11.14 -9.46 2.88
C TYR A 324 10.43 -9.26 4.21
N ALA A 325 9.09 -9.47 4.21
CA ALA A 325 8.27 -9.48 5.42
C ALA A 325 8.42 -10.84 6.12
N TYR A 326 9.18 -10.86 7.20
CA TYR A 326 9.40 -12.08 7.98
C TYR A 326 8.37 -12.28 9.09
N GLU A 327 7.66 -11.21 9.49
CA GLU A 327 6.53 -11.25 10.39
C GLU A 327 5.38 -10.42 9.81
N MET A 328 4.21 -11.04 9.69
CA MET A 328 2.97 -10.41 9.23
C MET A 328 1.85 -10.81 10.19
N ARG A 329 1.54 -9.95 11.15
CA ARG A 329 0.42 -10.11 12.09
C ARG A 329 -0.57 -8.96 11.92
N ALA A 330 -1.79 -9.17 12.36
CA ALA A 330 -2.89 -8.21 12.26
C ALA A 330 -2.56 -6.77 12.68
N ARG A 331 -1.69 -6.62 13.69
CA ARG A 331 -1.33 -5.33 14.27
C ARG A 331 0.14 -5.00 14.15
N ARG A 332 0.93 -5.89 13.58
CA ARG A 332 2.37 -5.68 13.43
C ARG A 332 2.90 -6.40 12.20
N GLU A 333 3.60 -5.66 11.38
CA GLU A 333 4.37 -6.20 10.27
C GLU A 333 5.84 -5.84 10.46
N GLN A 334 6.74 -6.78 10.16
CA GLN A 334 8.18 -6.53 10.23
C GLN A 334 8.82 -6.97 8.91
N ARG A 335 9.60 -6.07 8.34
CA ARG A 335 10.33 -6.28 7.08
C ARG A 335 11.80 -5.98 7.26
N LEU A 336 12.62 -6.72 6.54
CA LEU A 336 14.04 -6.46 6.40
C LEU A 336 14.36 -6.19 4.94
N PHE A 337 15.06 -5.09 4.68
CA PHE A 337 15.50 -4.68 3.35
C PHE A 337 17.02 -4.81 3.24
N LEU A 338 17.47 -5.23 2.09
CA LEU A 338 18.85 -5.08 1.63
C LEU A 338 18.86 -3.95 0.62
N ASP A 339 19.61 -2.89 0.93
CA ASP A 339 19.69 -1.67 0.14
C ASP A 339 21.08 -1.53 -0.45
N TRP A 340 21.15 -1.20 -1.73
CA TRP A 340 22.39 -0.93 -2.43
C TRP A 340 22.25 0.30 -3.32
N SER A 341 23.27 1.16 -3.36
CA SER A 341 23.36 2.26 -4.31
C SER A 341 24.80 2.49 -4.74
N GLN A 342 24.97 3.08 -5.92
CA GLN A 342 26.24 3.54 -6.43
C GLN A 342 26.01 4.79 -7.26
N SER A 343 26.87 5.82 -7.08
CA SER A 343 26.88 6.98 -7.96
C SER A 343 28.25 7.25 -8.57
N ARG A 344 28.24 7.99 -9.68
CA ARG A 344 29.44 8.43 -10.39
C ARG A 344 29.20 9.82 -10.97
N ASN A 345 30.16 10.71 -10.79
CA ASN A 345 30.22 12.05 -11.38
C ASN A 345 31.41 12.17 -12.32
N THR A 346 31.31 13.05 -13.31
CA THR A 346 32.39 13.29 -14.30
C THR A 346 33.23 14.51 -13.96
N LEU A 347 32.69 15.48 -13.21
CA LEU A 347 33.38 16.69 -12.79
C LEU A 347 33.97 16.52 -11.39
N ASP A 348 35.21 16.90 -11.19
CA ASP A 348 35.85 16.96 -9.87
C ASP A 348 35.73 18.38 -9.29
N GLY A 349 35.42 18.51 -7.98
CA GLY A 349 35.50 19.78 -7.25
C GLY A 349 34.39 20.76 -7.59
N ALA A 350 33.17 20.29 -7.86
CA ALA A 350 31.99 21.14 -7.97
C ALA A 350 31.69 21.88 -6.65
N VAL A 351 30.93 22.97 -6.73
CA VAL A 351 30.51 23.77 -5.56
C VAL A 351 29.50 23.03 -4.65
N TYR A 352 29.01 21.90 -5.09
CA TYR A 352 28.10 21.00 -4.38
C TYR A 352 28.76 19.63 -4.20
N PHE A 353 28.20 18.81 -3.34
CA PHE A 353 28.70 17.45 -3.11
C PHE A 353 28.59 16.59 -4.37
N ASN A 354 29.73 16.23 -4.93
CA ASN A 354 29.82 15.46 -6.19
C ASN A 354 31.00 14.48 -6.18
N PRO A 355 30.98 13.47 -5.32
CA PRO A 355 32.06 12.48 -5.29
C PRO A 355 32.23 11.85 -6.67
N SER A 356 33.47 11.71 -7.15
CA SER A 356 33.75 11.08 -8.45
C SER A 356 33.19 9.66 -8.53
N ARG A 357 33.16 8.95 -7.39
CA ARG A 357 32.46 7.67 -7.20
C ARG A 357 32.13 7.44 -5.74
N ASP A 358 30.90 6.99 -5.49
CA ASP A 358 30.51 6.47 -4.18
C ASP A 358 29.65 5.20 -4.32
N SER A 359 29.50 4.47 -3.23
CA SER A 359 28.62 3.32 -3.13
C SER A 359 28.15 3.10 -1.69
N SER A 360 26.96 2.57 -1.54
CA SER A 360 26.38 2.20 -0.24
C SER A 360 25.80 0.80 -0.30
N LEU A 361 26.00 0.04 0.78
CA LEU A 361 25.33 -1.24 1.01
C LEU A 361 24.84 -1.27 2.45
N GLY A 362 23.57 -1.58 2.66
CA GLY A 362 22.99 -1.52 3.99
C GLY A 362 21.81 -2.45 4.21
N LEU A 363 21.37 -2.44 5.46
CA LEU A 363 20.18 -3.13 5.91
C LEU A 363 19.25 -2.10 6.54
N THR A 364 17.97 -2.19 6.15
CA THR A 364 16.90 -1.41 6.75
C THR A 364 15.87 -2.35 7.35
N HIS A 365 15.56 -2.17 8.61
CA HIS A 365 14.46 -2.84 9.30
C HIS A 365 13.27 -1.90 9.38
N ARG A 366 12.09 -2.34 8.91
CA ARG A 366 10.82 -1.62 9.04
C ARG A 366 9.90 -2.40 9.96
N THR A 367 9.30 -1.72 10.90
CA THR A 367 8.19 -2.21 11.71
C THR A 367 6.97 -1.32 11.49
N ASP A 368 5.87 -1.92 11.10
CA ASP A 368 4.58 -1.25 10.96
C ASP A 368 3.67 -1.69 12.09
N PHE A 369 3.13 -0.74 12.85
CA PHE A 369 2.13 -0.98 13.89
C PHE A 369 0.77 -0.49 13.39
N VAL A 370 -0.17 -1.41 13.20
CA VAL A 370 -1.53 -1.09 12.74
C VAL A 370 -2.43 -0.89 13.95
N HIS A 371 -2.88 0.35 14.16
CA HIS A 371 -3.84 0.70 15.19
C HIS A 371 -5.24 0.63 14.60
N ASP A 372 -5.99 -0.39 15.00
CA ASP A 372 -7.33 -0.60 14.47
C ASP A 372 -8.32 0.34 15.18
N SER A 373 -8.93 1.24 14.43
CA SER A 373 -10.16 1.90 14.81
C SER A 373 -11.22 1.65 13.74
N ARG A 374 -12.46 1.40 14.13
CA ARG A 374 -13.58 0.99 13.23
C ARG A 374 -13.81 1.89 12.02
N TYR A 375 -13.22 3.09 11.99
CA TYR A 375 -13.49 4.10 10.96
C TYR A 375 -12.23 4.80 10.43
N ARG A 376 -11.03 4.51 10.97
CA ARG A 376 -9.79 5.21 10.61
C ARG A 376 -8.65 4.22 10.54
N ARG A 377 -7.90 4.25 9.47
CA ARG A 377 -6.65 3.54 9.42
C ARG A 377 -5.58 4.40 10.04
N HIS A 378 -4.92 3.88 11.04
CA HIS A 378 -3.76 4.50 11.65
C HIS A 378 -2.64 3.47 11.65
N VAL A 379 -1.52 3.82 11.02
CA VAL A 379 -0.33 2.98 10.97
C VAL A 379 0.86 3.80 11.40
N ASP A 380 1.62 3.28 12.36
CA ASP A 380 2.92 3.81 12.73
C ASP A 380 4.00 3.02 12.00
N HIS A 381 4.91 3.72 11.35
CA HIS A 381 6.06 3.14 10.67
C HIS A 381 7.33 3.52 11.40
N LEU A 382 8.17 2.55 11.70
CA LEU A 382 9.52 2.77 12.25
C LEU A 382 10.55 2.12 11.34
N TRP A 383 11.46 2.92 10.81
CA TRP A 383 12.61 2.46 10.03
C TRP A 383 13.90 2.65 10.81
N LEU A 384 14.73 1.60 10.82
CA LEU A 384 16.07 1.60 11.38
C LEU A 384 17.02 1.13 10.28
N SER A 385 17.96 1.98 9.87
CA SER A 385 18.89 1.68 8.77
C SER A 385 20.32 1.75 9.25
N VAL A 386 21.14 0.82 8.78
CA VAL A 386 22.61 0.83 8.94
C VAL A 386 23.26 0.50 7.61
N ASN A 387 24.24 1.30 7.20
CA ASN A 387 24.87 1.20 5.90
C ASN A 387 26.39 1.32 6.00
N ALA A 388 27.11 0.58 5.18
CA ALA A 388 28.49 0.82 4.84
C ALA A 388 28.51 1.72 3.59
N TYR A 389 29.09 2.89 3.71
CA TYR A 389 29.24 3.87 2.63
C TYR A 389 30.71 4.03 2.27
N ALA A 390 31.03 3.82 1.03
CA ALA A 390 32.39 3.98 0.50
C ALA A 390 32.43 5.13 -0.51
N GLN A 391 33.34 6.06 -0.30
CA GLN A 391 33.59 7.20 -1.17
C GLN A 391 35.00 7.20 -1.70
N GLN A 392 35.18 7.41 -2.98
CA GLN A 392 36.51 7.45 -3.59
C GLN A 392 37.38 8.55 -2.95
N GLY A 393 38.57 8.21 -2.51
CA GLY A 393 39.47 9.12 -1.83
C GLY A 393 39.30 9.22 -0.32
N PHE A 394 38.14 8.78 0.23
CA PHE A 394 37.82 8.95 1.67
C PHE A 394 37.58 7.63 2.41
N GLY A 395 37.56 6.49 1.69
CA GLY A 395 37.42 5.17 2.31
C GLY A 395 35.99 4.79 2.63
N THR A 396 35.84 3.85 3.56
CA THR A 396 34.50 3.30 3.94
C THR A 396 34.12 3.73 5.35
N HIS A 397 32.90 4.18 5.51
CA HIS A 397 32.35 4.70 6.76
C HIS A 397 30.98 4.07 7.06
N GLY A 398 30.65 3.92 8.35
CA GLY A 398 29.32 3.50 8.79
C GLY A 398 28.36 4.68 8.78
N ARG A 399 27.15 4.47 8.25
CA ARG A 399 26.03 5.42 8.31
C ARG A 399 24.86 4.75 9.01
N TRP A 400 24.00 5.54 9.63
CA TRP A 400 22.75 5.05 10.21
C TRP A 400 21.64 6.08 10.06
N ALA A 401 20.40 5.61 10.08
CA ALA A 401 19.22 6.45 10.11
C ALA A 401 18.13 5.82 10.96
N VAL A 402 17.33 6.67 11.59
CA VAL A 402 16.08 6.33 12.27
C VAL A 402 15.01 7.24 11.71
N ARG A 403 13.89 6.68 11.28
CA ARG A 403 12.73 7.45 10.82
C ARG A 403 11.48 6.87 11.47
N TYR A 404 10.61 7.74 11.91
CA TYR A 404 9.27 7.41 12.39
C TYR A 404 8.24 8.21 11.59
N GLU A 405 7.13 7.57 11.24
CA GLU A 405 6.04 8.19 10.49
C GLU A 405 4.71 7.62 10.97
N GLN A 406 3.70 8.46 11.02
CA GLN A 406 2.31 8.07 11.26
C GLN A 406 1.47 8.40 10.04
N ASP A 407 0.79 7.38 9.53
CA ASP A 407 -0.23 7.52 8.50
C ASP A 407 -1.61 7.46 9.13
N TYR A 408 -2.45 8.40 8.75
CA TYR A 408 -3.77 8.56 9.32
C TYR A 408 -4.83 8.76 8.22
N ASP A 409 -5.63 7.72 7.93
CA ASP A 409 -6.81 7.83 7.08
C ASP A 409 -8.00 8.23 7.93
N PHE A 410 -8.43 9.49 7.85
CA PHE A 410 -9.60 9.98 8.60
C PHE A 410 -10.90 9.37 8.09
N ASP A 411 -11.00 9.23 6.78
CA ASP A 411 -12.12 8.62 6.05
C ASP A 411 -11.66 8.21 4.63
N GLU A 412 -12.59 7.82 3.78
CA GLU A 412 -12.32 7.42 2.39
C GLU A 412 -11.81 8.58 1.51
N SER A 413 -11.94 9.81 1.97
CA SER A 413 -11.61 11.01 1.20
C SER A 413 -10.40 11.79 1.75
N ARG A 414 -9.97 11.54 3.00
CA ARG A 414 -8.92 12.33 3.65
C ARG A 414 -7.87 11.46 4.30
N ALA A 415 -6.63 11.72 3.98
CA ALA A 415 -5.47 11.10 4.59
C ALA A 415 -4.45 12.15 5.05
N PHE A 416 -3.71 11.84 6.09
CA PHE A 416 -2.66 12.67 6.65
C PHE A 416 -1.47 11.78 7.04
N ALA A 417 -0.26 12.25 6.74
CA ALA A 417 0.96 11.61 7.21
C ALA A 417 1.85 12.63 7.91
N VAL A 418 2.49 12.23 9.00
CA VAL A 418 3.51 13.01 9.70
C VAL A 418 4.67 12.12 10.04
N GLY A 419 5.88 12.59 9.80
CA GLY A 419 7.09 11.83 10.10
C GLY A 419 8.25 12.71 10.52
N ALA A 420 9.16 12.11 11.27
CA ALA A 420 10.44 12.71 11.63
C ALA A 420 11.55 11.67 11.53
N GLY A 421 12.75 12.13 11.21
CA GLY A 421 13.91 11.26 11.09
C GLY A 421 15.19 11.95 11.52
N VAL A 422 16.17 11.13 11.88
CA VAL A 422 17.55 11.56 12.14
C VAL A 422 18.47 10.57 11.41
N ALA A 423 19.45 11.09 10.69
CA ALA A 423 20.45 10.31 10.00
C ALA A 423 21.85 10.82 10.33
N ARG A 424 22.81 9.91 10.36
CA ARG A 424 24.23 10.25 10.37
C ARG A 424 24.85 9.84 9.04
N ASN A 425 25.11 10.83 8.23
CA ASN A 425 25.71 10.69 6.89
C ASN A 425 27.21 10.98 6.89
N VAL A 426 27.85 10.77 5.76
CA VAL A 426 29.28 11.04 5.57
C VAL A 426 29.46 11.76 4.24
N TYR A 427 30.15 12.90 4.29
CA TYR A 427 30.50 13.72 3.14
C TYR A 427 32.00 14.04 3.21
N ASP A 428 32.75 13.64 2.20
CA ASP A 428 34.21 13.84 2.12
C ASP A 428 34.93 13.35 3.38
N GLY A 429 34.53 12.16 3.85
CA GLY A 429 35.07 11.53 5.04
C GLY A 429 34.65 12.14 6.38
N LYS A 430 33.82 13.17 6.38
CA LYS A 430 33.29 13.82 7.60
C LYS A 430 31.86 13.39 7.89
N TYR A 431 31.58 13.15 9.14
CA TYR A 431 30.21 12.86 9.60
C TYR A 431 29.39 14.12 9.70
N GLU A 432 28.17 14.03 9.23
CA GLU A 432 27.13 15.07 9.34
C GLU A 432 25.85 14.44 9.87
N THR A 433 25.23 15.12 10.84
CA THR A 433 23.95 14.69 11.40
C THR A 433 22.85 15.51 10.77
N GLU A 434 21.89 14.84 10.16
CA GLU A 434 20.72 15.42 9.51
C GLU A 434 19.48 15.06 10.30
N ALA A 435 18.54 16.00 10.41
CA ALA A 435 17.22 15.78 10.96
C ALA A 435 16.18 16.25 9.95
N ASN A 436 15.14 15.45 9.76
CA ASN A 436 14.07 15.80 8.85
C ASN A 436 12.70 15.73 9.52
N LEU A 437 11.78 16.53 9.00
CA LEU A 437 10.36 16.55 9.33
C LEU A 437 9.56 16.45 8.04
N TYR A 438 8.51 15.64 8.05
CA TYR A 438 7.64 15.41 6.93
C TYR A 438 6.18 15.57 7.33
N LEU A 439 5.40 16.26 6.51
CA LEU A 439 3.95 16.38 6.61
C LEU A 439 3.34 16.14 5.23
N ALA A 440 2.28 15.36 5.15
CA ALA A 440 1.48 15.24 3.93
C ALA A 440 0.00 15.24 4.27
N TYR A 441 -0.78 15.78 3.37
CA TYR A 441 -2.24 15.78 3.43
C TYR A 441 -2.81 15.49 2.05
N GLN A 442 -3.81 14.63 2.00
CA GLN A 442 -4.56 14.32 0.80
C GLN A 442 -6.04 14.48 1.07
N GLN A 443 -6.74 15.12 0.13
CA GLN A 443 -8.21 15.20 0.14
C GLN A 443 -8.76 14.92 -1.24
N ARG A 444 -9.82 14.11 -1.30
CA ARG A 444 -10.64 13.83 -2.48
C ARG A 444 -12.06 14.37 -2.23
N PHE A 445 -12.66 14.98 -3.26
CA PHE A 445 -13.96 15.68 -3.17
C PHE A 445 -15.07 14.92 -3.87
#